data_d8724746b3ee53664e9820a3dfbf2d0d
#
_entry.id   d8724746b3ee53664e9820a3dfbf2d0d
#
_cell.length_a   1.000
_cell.length_b   1.000
_cell.length_c   1.000
_cell.angle_alpha   90.00
_cell.angle_beta   90.00
_cell.angle_gamma   90.00
#
_symmetry.space_group_name_H-M   'P 1'
#
loop_
_entity.id
_entity.type
_entity.pdbx_description
1 polymer ?
#
loop_
_entity_poly.entity_id
_entity_poly.type
_entity_poly.pdbx_seq_one_letter_code
_entity_poly.pdbx_strand_id
1 'polypeptide(L)'
;MFEDFDYSQFKNMPPPADGSLKSLSEINELNKIPIDKGFVKKRDNIYGSFKEVADKKNIELDKKEINQLTDSSASVILKLKQYYNRPRPKEQAKQYGIDMETVELASMKTPSYPSGHSAQGVLIGNYLSDKYKDEEFKQVGNEISNARNVARAHYKSDSDMGKKLGESKYNYIKNGKR
;
A
#
# COMPACT_ATOMS: atom_id res chain seq x y z
N MET A 1 15.40 10.78 3.60
CA MET A 1 15.71 9.72 2.60
C MET A 1 15.05 9.99 1.25
N PHE A 2 13.81 10.52 1.20
CA PHE A 2 13.07 10.81 -0.03
C PHE A 2 12.76 12.32 -0.20
N GLU A 3 13.58 13.18 0.35
CA GLU A 3 13.38 14.65 0.30
C GLU A 3 13.44 15.17 -1.14
N ASP A 4 14.39 14.67 -1.92
CA ASP A 4 14.59 15.03 -3.33
C ASP A 4 13.95 14.03 -4.33
N PHE A 5 13.09 13.13 -3.83
CA PHE A 5 12.39 12.19 -4.70
C PHE A 5 11.34 12.94 -5.55
N ASP A 6 11.55 12.95 -6.86
CA ASP A 6 10.58 13.53 -7.79
C ASP A 6 9.35 12.63 -7.95
N TYR A 7 8.23 13.08 -7.41
CA TYR A 7 6.94 12.40 -7.51
C TYR A 7 5.96 13.08 -8.48
N SER A 8 6.42 14.07 -9.25
CA SER A 8 5.56 14.85 -10.16
C SER A 8 4.86 13.98 -11.18
N GLN A 9 5.55 12.96 -11.72
CA GLN A 9 4.96 12.00 -12.65
C GLN A 9 3.70 11.30 -12.11
N PHE A 10 3.62 11.07 -10.79
CA PHE A 10 2.48 10.42 -10.16
C PHE A 10 1.25 11.32 -10.08
N LYS A 11 1.39 12.63 -10.22
CA LYS A 11 0.27 13.58 -10.34
C LYS A 11 -0.46 13.50 -11.68
N ASN A 12 0.15 12.86 -12.68
CA ASN A 12 -0.41 12.65 -14.00
C ASN A 12 -1.02 11.24 -14.18
N MET A 13 -1.20 10.51 -13.09
CA MET A 13 -1.75 9.16 -13.07
C MET A 13 -3.00 9.11 -12.17
N PRO A 14 -4.12 9.75 -12.56
CA PRO A 14 -5.31 9.81 -11.73
C PRO A 14 -5.97 8.44 -11.54
N PRO A 15 -6.65 8.23 -10.40
CA PRO A 15 -7.52 7.08 -10.24
C PRO A 15 -8.74 7.21 -11.15
N PRO A 16 -9.52 6.12 -11.33
CA PRO A 16 -10.84 6.23 -11.94
C PRO A 16 -11.67 7.31 -11.25
N ALA A 17 -12.35 8.15 -12.03
CA ALA A 17 -13.18 9.22 -11.48
C ALA A 17 -14.27 8.68 -10.56
N ASP A 18 -14.57 9.42 -9.49
CA ASP A 18 -15.62 9.06 -8.55
C ASP A 18 -16.96 8.91 -9.27
N GLY A 19 -17.68 7.81 -8.98
CA GLY A 19 -18.95 7.50 -9.61
C GLY A 19 -18.86 7.04 -11.08
N SER A 20 -17.67 6.98 -11.67
CA SER A 20 -17.52 6.40 -13.02
C SER A 20 -17.83 4.89 -13.01
N LEU A 21 -18.22 4.37 -14.17
CA LEU A 21 -18.45 2.92 -14.35
C LEU A 21 -17.25 2.10 -13.86
N LYS A 22 -16.02 2.56 -14.14
CA LYS A 22 -14.80 1.89 -13.71
C LYS A 22 -14.64 1.91 -12.18
N SER A 23 -14.90 3.04 -11.53
CA SER A 23 -14.82 3.15 -10.08
C SER A 23 -15.89 2.29 -9.38
N LEU A 24 -17.12 2.28 -9.87
CA LEU A 24 -18.20 1.44 -9.37
C LEU A 24 -17.93 -0.05 -9.62
N SER A 25 -17.33 -0.40 -10.75
CA SER A 25 -16.89 -1.77 -11.04
C SER A 25 -15.84 -2.24 -10.04
N GLU A 26 -14.86 -1.41 -9.68
CA GLU A 26 -13.88 -1.74 -8.65
C GLU A 26 -14.54 -1.99 -7.28
N ILE A 27 -15.56 -1.22 -6.90
CA ILE A 27 -16.34 -1.45 -5.68
C ILE A 27 -17.02 -2.83 -5.71
N ASN A 28 -17.65 -3.16 -6.82
CA ASN A 28 -18.31 -4.45 -6.99
C ASN A 28 -17.31 -5.61 -6.95
N GLU A 29 -16.13 -5.44 -7.55
CA GLU A 29 -15.06 -6.45 -7.47
C GLU A 29 -14.54 -6.64 -6.02
N LEU A 30 -14.39 -5.55 -5.26
CA LEU A 30 -14.03 -5.65 -3.84
C LEU A 30 -15.08 -6.43 -3.03
N ASN A 31 -16.36 -6.23 -3.30
CA ASN A 31 -17.45 -6.94 -2.62
C ASN A 31 -17.46 -8.46 -2.88
N LYS A 32 -16.84 -8.92 -3.97
CA LYS A 32 -16.67 -10.34 -4.28
C LYS A 32 -15.52 -10.99 -3.51
N ILE A 33 -14.59 -10.20 -2.97
CA ILE A 33 -13.47 -10.73 -2.19
C ILE A 33 -13.96 -11.11 -0.80
N PRO A 34 -13.80 -12.38 -0.37
CA PRO A 34 -14.12 -12.77 0.99
C PRO A 34 -13.27 -12.00 2.01
N ILE A 35 -13.91 -11.49 3.06
CA ILE A 35 -13.20 -10.81 4.15
C ILE A 35 -12.49 -11.87 5.00
N ASP A 36 -11.17 -11.73 5.15
CA ASP A 36 -10.35 -12.48 6.08
C ASP A 36 -9.71 -11.52 7.10
N LYS A 37 -10.39 -11.38 8.25
CA LYS A 37 -9.95 -10.48 9.34
C LYS A 37 -8.60 -10.89 9.92
N GLY A 38 -8.31 -12.19 9.98
CA GLY A 38 -7.03 -12.72 10.47
C GLY A 38 -5.86 -12.31 9.56
N PHE A 39 -6.02 -12.53 8.26
CA PHE A 39 -5.04 -12.12 7.26
C PHE A 39 -4.84 -10.60 7.25
N VAL A 40 -5.92 -9.82 7.27
CA VAL A 40 -5.85 -8.36 7.31
C VAL A 40 -5.08 -7.88 8.53
N LYS A 41 -5.42 -8.36 9.73
CA LYS A 41 -4.75 -7.98 10.98
C LYS A 41 -3.26 -8.34 10.95
N LYS A 42 -2.94 -9.53 10.45
CA LYS A 42 -1.55 -10.01 10.33
C LYS A 42 -0.71 -9.09 9.44
N ARG A 43 -1.25 -8.65 8.30
CA ARG A 43 -0.55 -7.86 7.29
C ARG A 43 -0.69 -6.34 7.46
N ASP A 44 -1.51 -5.86 8.39
CA ASP A 44 -1.61 -4.44 8.72
C ASP A 44 -0.35 -3.92 9.45
N ASN A 45 0.34 -4.77 10.19
CA ASN A 45 1.63 -4.48 10.81
C ASN A 45 2.77 -4.76 9.81
N ILE A 46 3.30 -3.72 9.17
CA ILE A 46 4.35 -3.84 8.15
C ILE A 46 5.60 -4.52 8.71
N TYR A 47 6.18 -3.99 9.80
CA TYR A 47 7.37 -4.58 10.41
C TYR A 47 7.15 -6.04 10.83
N GLY A 48 6.03 -6.31 11.53
CA GLY A 48 5.69 -7.66 11.98
C GLY A 48 5.54 -8.66 10.84
N SER A 49 5.03 -8.20 9.67
CA SER A 49 4.91 -9.05 8.48
C SER A 49 6.25 -9.51 7.94
N PHE A 50 7.22 -8.60 7.87
CA PHE A 50 8.59 -8.94 7.42
C PHE A 50 9.36 -9.72 8.47
N LYS A 51 9.16 -9.38 9.76
CA LYS A 51 9.80 -10.09 10.87
C LYS A 51 9.42 -11.57 10.90
N GLU A 52 8.18 -11.91 10.60
CA GLU A 52 7.75 -13.32 10.53
C GLU A 52 8.59 -14.16 9.56
N VAL A 53 8.89 -13.63 8.38
CA VAL A 53 9.75 -14.33 7.41
C VAL A 53 11.19 -14.38 7.87
N ALA A 54 11.70 -13.28 8.37
CA ALA A 54 13.07 -13.19 8.87
C ALA A 54 13.34 -14.16 10.01
N ASP A 55 12.41 -14.28 10.97
CA ASP A 55 12.52 -15.21 12.10
C ASP A 55 12.59 -16.68 11.63
N LYS A 56 11.78 -17.06 10.64
CA LYS A 56 11.82 -18.42 10.07
C LYS A 56 13.16 -18.76 9.40
N LYS A 57 13.91 -17.74 9.01
CA LYS A 57 15.20 -17.87 8.31
C LYS A 57 16.41 -17.52 9.19
N ASN A 58 16.19 -17.28 10.48
CA ASN A 58 17.20 -16.82 11.43
C ASN A 58 17.91 -15.54 10.97
N ILE A 59 17.17 -14.63 10.31
CA ILE A 59 17.63 -13.31 9.90
C ILE A 59 17.22 -12.30 10.97
N GLU A 60 18.18 -11.59 11.53
CA GLU A 60 17.91 -10.46 12.41
C GLU A 60 17.62 -9.20 11.59
N LEU A 61 16.37 -8.70 11.67
CA LEU A 61 15.97 -7.47 10.99
C LEU A 61 16.28 -6.25 11.86
N ASP A 62 16.92 -5.25 11.27
CA ASP A 62 17.04 -3.94 11.90
C ASP A 62 15.69 -3.19 11.86
N LYS A 63 15.02 -3.16 13.02
CA LYS A 63 13.74 -2.47 13.18
C LYS A 63 13.84 -0.97 12.87
N LYS A 64 14.97 -0.33 13.23
CA LYS A 64 15.17 1.10 12.99
C LYS A 64 15.23 1.39 11.49
N GLU A 65 15.95 0.56 10.74
CA GLU A 65 16.07 0.68 9.29
C GLU A 65 14.70 0.55 8.60
N ILE A 66 13.88 -0.45 8.98
CA ILE A 66 12.55 -0.64 8.42
C ILE A 66 11.62 0.52 8.78
N ASN A 67 11.63 0.96 10.02
CA ASN A 67 10.85 2.12 10.43
C ASN A 67 11.28 3.39 9.69
N GLN A 68 12.57 3.60 9.49
CA GLN A 68 13.09 4.74 8.72
C GLN A 68 12.61 4.72 7.26
N LEU A 69 12.59 3.55 6.60
CA LEU A 69 12.03 3.39 5.26
C LEU A 69 10.53 3.71 5.24
N THR A 70 9.79 3.21 6.23
CA THR A 70 8.35 3.45 6.37
C THR A 70 8.06 4.93 6.56
N ASP A 71 8.67 5.56 7.55
CA ASP A 71 8.40 6.95 7.93
C ASP A 71 8.85 7.94 6.85
N SER A 72 10.04 7.74 6.29
CA SER A 72 10.55 8.63 5.22
C SER A 72 9.71 8.55 3.95
N SER A 73 9.04 7.41 3.70
CA SER A 73 8.15 7.26 2.54
C SER A 73 6.80 7.96 2.72
N ALA A 74 6.36 8.20 3.95
CA ALA A 74 5.02 8.68 4.27
C ALA A 74 4.71 10.07 3.71
N SER A 75 5.68 10.99 3.70
CA SER A 75 5.47 12.37 3.24
C SER A 75 4.95 12.43 1.80
N VAL A 76 5.58 11.74 0.86
CA VAL A 76 5.16 11.70 -0.55
C VAL A 76 3.80 11.04 -0.70
N ILE A 77 3.56 9.95 0.03
CA ILE A 77 2.26 9.26 0.02
C ILE A 77 1.14 10.20 0.45
N LEU A 78 1.34 10.93 1.55
CA LEU A 78 0.35 11.88 2.07
C LEU A 78 0.10 13.04 1.10
N LYS A 79 1.15 13.60 0.48
CA LYS A 79 1.01 14.66 -0.54
C LYS A 79 0.16 14.19 -1.72
N LEU A 80 0.36 12.96 -2.22
CA LEU A 80 -0.43 12.40 -3.30
C LEU A 80 -1.87 12.11 -2.85
N LYS A 81 -2.07 11.63 -1.62
CA LYS A 81 -3.41 11.43 -1.05
C LYS A 81 -4.21 12.74 -0.99
N GLN A 82 -3.58 13.81 -0.53
CA GLN A 82 -4.19 15.14 -0.47
C GLN A 82 -4.47 15.71 -1.88
N TYR A 83 -3.56 15.48 -2.83
CA TYR A 83 -3.70 15.95 -4.21
C TYR A 83 -4.91 15.33 -4.91
N TYR A 84 -5.11 14.01 -4.79
CA TYR A 84 -6.21 13.31 -5.44
C TYR A 84 -7.50 13.31 -4.61
N ASN A 85 -7.39 13.35 -3.31
CA ASN A 85 -8.49 13.38 -2.36
C ASN A 85 -9.62 12.36 -2.65
N ARG A 86 -9.24 11.14 -3.06
CA ARG A 86 -10.19 10.09 -3.43
C ARG A 86 -10.94 9.57 -2.21
N PRO A 87 -12.29 9.47 -2.23
CA PRO A 87 -13.05 8.86 -1.15
C PRO A 87 -12.71 7.36 -1.02
N ARG A 88 -12.81 6.82 0.18
CA ARG A 88 -12.64 5.39 0.43
C ARG A 88 -13.75 4.57 -0.23
N PRO A 89 -13.51 3.27 -0.54
CA PRO A 89 -14.51 2.43 -1.18
C PRO A 89 -15.88 2.44 -0.50
N LYS A 90 -15.91 2.32 0.83
CA LYS A 90 -17.15 2.35 1.63
C LYS A 90 -17.91 3.67 1.51
N GLU A 91 -17.19 4.80 1.50
CA GLU A 91 -17.80 6.12 1.35
C GLU A 91 -18.46 6.28 -0.01
N GLN A 92 -17.74 5.89 -1.08
CA GLN A 92 -18.28 5.96 -2.43
C GLN A 92 -19.42 4.94 -2.62
N ALA A 93 -19.29 3.72 -2.12
CA ALA A 93 -20.35 2.71 -2.14
C ALA A 93 -21.65 3.25 -1.53
N LYS A 94 -21.55 3.91 -0.37
CA LYS A 94 -22.71 4.53 0.31
C LYS A 94 -23.36 5.61 -0.56
N GLN A 95 -22.59 6.45 -1.25
CA GLN A 95 -23.12 7.50 -2.14
C GLN A 95 -23.95 6.92 -3.30
N TYR A 96 -23.59 5.73 -3.76
CA TYR A 96 -24.25 5.05 -4.88
C TYR A 96 -25.21 3.92 -4.47
N GLY A 97 -25.57 3.87 -3.19
CA GLY A 97 -26.52 2.88 -2.69
C GLY A 97 -26.02 1.43 -2.72
N ILE A 98 -24.71 1.23 -2.73
CA ILE A 98 -24.07 -0.10 -2.71
C ILE A 98 -23.73 -0.44 -1.26
N ASP A 99 -24.21 -1.57 -0.77
CA ASP A 99 -23.83 -2.06 0.55
C ASP A 99 -22.42 -2.63 0.54
N MET A 100 -21.58 -2.22 1.53
CA MET A 100 -20.21 -2.64 1.65
C MET A 100 -19.78 -2.79 3.10
N GLU A 101 -19.49 -4.03 3.50
CA GLU A 101 -18.78 -4.32 4.74
C GLU A 101 -17.28 -4.06 4.56
N THR A 102 -16.63 -3.52 5.57
CA THR A 102 -15.18 -3.29 5.60
C THR A 102 -14.58 -3.75 6.93
N VAL A 103 -13.29 -4.09 6.90
CA VAL A 103 -12.50 -4.20 8.14
C VAL A 103 -11.99 -2.80 8.48
N GLU A 104 -12.47 -2.23 9.57
CA GLU A 104 -12.04 -0.88 9.99
C GLU A 104 -10.59 -0.91 10.48
N LEU A 105 -9.78 -0.01 9.92
CA LEU A 105 -8.35 0.12 10.21
C LEU A 105 -8.01 1.57 10.54
N ALA A 106 -7.09 1.78 11.49
CA ALA A 106 -6.69 3.12 11.91
C ALA A 106 -6.16 3.99 10.75
N SER A 107 -5.54 3.38 9.76
CA SER A 107 -5.00 4.04 8.56
C SER A 107 -6.06 4.53 7.57
N MET A 108 -7.34 4.20 7.77
CA MET A 108 -8.44 4.62 6.87
C MET A 108 -8.90 6.06 7.05
N LYS A 109 -8.29 6.82 7.96
CA LYS A 109 -8.61 8.24 8.23
C LYS A 109 -8.10 9.22 7.15
N THR A 110 -7.28 8.76 6.23
CA THR A 110 -6.74 9.56 5.11
C THR A 110 -7.41 9.18 3.79
N PRO A 111 -7.38 10.04 2.75
CA PRO A 111 -7.90 9.70 1.42
C PRO A 111 -7.35 8.38 0.87
N SER A 112 -8.09 7.78 -0.08
CA SER A 112 -7.84 6.41 -0.51
C SER A 112 -6.58 6.25 -1.39
N TYR A 113 -6.34 7.14 -2.34
CA TYR A 113 -5.37 6.98 -3.41
C TYR A 113 -4.12 7.85 -3.24
N PRO A 114 -2.90 7.28 -3.37
CA PRO A 114 -2.56 5.86 -3.49
C PRO A 114 -2.59 5.11 -2.15
N SER A 115 -2.55 3.76 -2.19
CA SER A 115 -2.42 2.95 -0.98
C SER A 115 -1.02 3.09 -0.36
N GLY A 116 -0.97 3.59 0.89
CA GLY A 116 0.29 3.75 1.62
C GLY A 116 0.93 2.41 1.98
N HIS A 117 0.15 1.47 2.51
CA HIS A 117 0.64 0.13 2.85
C HIS A 117 1.18 -0.62 1.62
N SER A 118 0.53 -0.46 0.45
CA SER A 118 1.03 -1.07 -0.79
C SER A 118 2.37 -0.47 -1.20
N ALA A 119 2.54 0.85 -1.09
CA ALA A 119 3.80 1.51 -1.40
C ALA A 119 4.93 1.11 -0.44
N GLN A 120 4.65 1.12 0.86
CA GLN A 120 5.62 0.75 1.90
C GLN A 120 5.95 -0.74 1.85
N GLY A 121 4.96 -1.61 1.65
CA GLY A 121 5.16 -3.05 1.53
C GLY A 121 6.07 -3.41 0.35
N VAL A 122 5.84 -2.83 -0.81
CA VAL A 122 6.67 -3.08 -2.01
C VAL A 122 8.07 -2.47 -1.87
N LEU A 123 8.19 -1.24 -1.36
CA LEU A 123 9.48 -0.61 -1.09
C LEU A 123 10.35 -1.49 -0.18
N ILE A 124 9.81 -1.88 0.96
CA ILE A 124 10.55 -2.66 1.97
C ILE A 124 10.79 -4.09 1.49
N GLY A 125 9.80 -4.70 0.84
CA GLY A 125 9.93 -6.04 0.27
C GLY A 125 11.06 -6.14 -0.75
N ASN A 126 11.15 -5.18 -1.68
CA ASN A 126 12.24 -5.11 -2.65
C ASN A 126 13.59 -4.84 -1.98
N TYR A 127 13.61 -3.94 -1.01
CA TYR A 127 14.82 -3.61 -0.25
C TYR A 127 15.38 -4.84 0.49
N LEU A 128 14.54 -5.54 1.25
CA LEU A 128 14.94 -6.72 2.00
C LEU A 128 15.30 -7.90 1.10
N SER A 129 14.55 -8.08 0.00
CA SER A 129 14.85 -9.11 -1.00
C SER A 129 16.24 -8.92 -1.60
N ASP A 130 16.59 -7.68 -1.93
CA ASP A 130 17.94 -7.38 -2.45
C ASP A 130 19.04 -7.54 -1.39
N LYS A 131 18.76 -7.12 -0.16
CA LYS A 131 19.70 -7.19 0.96
C LYS A 131 20.03 -8.63 1.36
N TYR A 132 19.02 -9.48 1.44
CA TYR A 132 19.16 -10.88 1.92
C TYR A 132 19.12 -11.93 0.81
N LYS A 133 18.98 -11.52 -0.46
CA LYS A 133 18.87 -12.40 -1.64
C LYS A 133 17.74 -13.43 -1.50
N ASP A 134 16.58 -12.96 -1.05
CA ASP A 134 15.43 -13.81 -0.80
C ASP A 134 14.12 -13.16 -1.30
N GLU A 135 13.51 -13.76 -2.31
CA GLU A 135 12.29 -13.28 -2.96
C GLU A 135 11.04 -13.35 -2.07
N GLU A 136 11.06 -14.12 -0.98
CA GLU A 136 9.92 -14.21 -0.06
C GLU A 136 9.57 -12.86 0.56
N PHE A 137 10.56 -11.97 0.74
CA PHE A 137 10.30 -10.60 1.20
C PHE A 137 9.45 -9.81 0.20
N LYS A 138 9.64 -9.98 -1.11
CA LYS A 138 8.74 -9.35 -2.12
C LYS A 138 7.32 -9.92 -2.06
N GLN A 139 7.20 -11.23 -1.82
CA GLN A 139 5.89 -11.86 -1.67
C GLN A 139 5.13 -11.27 -0.48
N VAL A 140 5.80 -11.09 0.66
CA VAL A 140 5.20 -10.41 1.83
C VAL A 140 4.78 -8.98 1.51
N GLY A 141 5.59 -8.22 0.78
CA GLY A 141 5.22 -6.87 0.32
C GLY A 141 3.93 -6.87 -0.50
N ASN A 142 3.76 -7.86 -1.38
CA ASN A 142 2.54 -8.04 -2.16
C ASN A 142 1.34 -8.49 -1.30
N GLU A 143 1.56 -9.34 -0.29
CA GLU A 143 0.51 -9.75 0.66
C GLU A 143 0.04 -8.57 1.51
N ILE A 144 0.93 -7.67 1.95
CA ILE A 144 0.58 -6.43 2.63
C ILE A 144 -0.34 -5.59 1.74
N SER A 145 -0.02 -5.46 0.45
CA SER A 145 -0.87 -4.77 -0.51
C SER A 145 -2.23 -5.45 -0.69
N ASN A 146 -2.24 -6.78 -0.86
CA ASN A 146 -3.48 -7.55 -1.04
C ASN A 146 -4.40 -7.46 0.17
N ALA A 147 -3.85 -7.46 1.38
CA ALA A 147 -4.62 -7.33 2.62
C ALA A 147 -5.46 -6.04 2.65
N ARG A 148 -5.04 -4.98 1.96
CA ARG A 148 -5.80 -3.72 1.84
C ARG A 148 -7.08 -3.88 1.01
N ASN A 149 -7.02 -4.72 -0.02
CA ASN A 149 -8.19 -5.06 -0.84
C ASN A 149 -9.11 -6.06 -0.11
N VAL A 150 -8.55 -7.05 0.59
CA VAL A 150 -9.31 -7.98 1.43
C VAL A 150 -10.05 -7.25 2.56
N ALA A 151 -9.45 -6.22 3.15
CA ALA A 151 -10.10 -5.33 4.12
C ALA A 151 -11.16 -4.42 3.47
N ARG A 152 -11.20 -4.30 2.15
CA ARG A 152 -11.98 -3.33 1.38
C ARG A 152 -11.67 -1.88 1.77
N ALA A 153 -10.45 -1.63 2.25
CA ALA A 153 -9.95 -0.32 2.64
C ALA A 153 -9.46 0.52 1.43
N HIS A 154 -9.12 -0.16 0.36
CA HIS A 154 -8.57 0.42 -0.88
C HIS A 154 -9.15 -0.26 -2.11
N TYR A 155 -9.37 0.52 -3.18
CA TYR A 155 -9.63 -0.02 -4.51
C TYR A 155 -8.38 -0.73 -5.05
N LYS A 156 -8.58 -1.62 -6.02
CA LYS A 156 -7.44 -2.26 -6.69
C LYS A 156 -6.50 -1.21 -7.33
N SER A 157 -7.05 -0.18 -7.97
CA SER A 157 -6.25 0.91 -8.57
C SER A 157 -5.43 1.69 -7.54
N ASP A 158 -5.90 1.86 -6.29
CA ASP A 158 -5.11 2.46 -5.21
C ASP A 158 -3.88 1.60 -4.87
N SER A 159 -4.09 0.27 -4.83
CA SER A 159 -3.03 -0.68 -4.53
C SER A 159 -2.01 -0.77 -5.66
N ASP A 160 -2.47 -0.78 -6.91
CA ASP A 160 -1.60 -0.80 -8.09
C ASP A 160 -0.72 0.46 -8.16
N MET A 161 -1.30 1.63 -7.88
CA MET A 161 -0.54 2.88 -7.80
C MET A 161 0.43 2.90 -6.62
N GLY A 162 0.01 2.40 -5.48
CA GLY A 162 0.88 2.24 -4.31
C GLY A 162 2.10 1.38 -4.65
N LYS A 163 1.91 0.24 -5.31
CA LYS A 163 3.00 -0.63 -5.75
C LYS A 163 3.98 0.09 -6.68
N LYS A 164 3.48 0.81 -7.71
CA LYS A 164 4.34 1.60 -8.61
C LYS A 164 5.16 2.65 -7.86
N LEU A 165 4.55 3.31 -6.89
CA LEU A 165 5.24 4.30 -6.05
C LEU A 165 6.33 3.62 -5.19
N GLY A 166 6.03 2.45 -4.62
CA GLY A 166 6.99 1.66 -3.84
C GLY A 166 8.19 1.21 -4.67
N GLU A 167 7.94 0.70 -5.87
CA GLU A 167 8.98 0.31 -6.83
C GLU A 167 9.86 1.50 -7.23
N SER A 168 9.25 2.64 -7.54
CA SER A 168 9.98 3.85 -7.92
C SER A 168 10.87 4.35 -6.77
N LYS A 169 10.37 4.32 -5.53
CA LYS A 169 11.16 4.68 -4.35
C LYS A 169 12.30 3.69 -4.09
N TYR A 170 12.06 2.40 -4.27
CA TYR A 170 13.11 1.40 -4.16
C TYR A 170 14.22 1.65 -5.20
N ASN A 171 13.86 1.89 -6.45
CA ASN A 171 14.83 2.20 -7.51
C ASN A 171 15.61 3.48 -7.22
N TYR A 172 14.97 4.49 -6.63
CA TYR A 172 15.62 5.72 -6.21
C TYR A 172 16.74 5.48 -5.18
N ILE A 173 16.48 4.68 -4.13
CA ILE A 173 17.51 4.36 -3.13
C ILE A 173 18.57 3.41 -3.68
N LYS A 174 18.20 2.44 -4.52
CA LYS A 174 19.12 1.49 -5.15
C LYS A 174 20.13 2.18 -6.05
N ASN A 175 19.70 3.19 -6.79
CA ASN A 175 20.54 3.95 -7.71
C ASN A 175 21.33 5.09 -7.02
N GLY A 176 21.32 5.12 -5.69
CA GLY A 176 22.19 5.99 -4.90
C GLY A 176 21.82 7.47 -4.92
N LYS A 177 20.53 7.82 -4.79
CA LYS A 177 20.06 9.21 -4.62
C LYS A 177 20.80 10.20 -5.54
N ARG A 178 20.61 10.10 -6.81
CA ARG A 178 21.24 11.01 -7.78
C ARG A 178 20.23 11.98 -8.36
#